data_809ad35dd7fcc2a860643ded532e149d
#
_entry.id   809ad35dd7fcc2a860643ded532e149d
#
_cell.length_a   1.000
_cell.length_b   1.000
_cell.length_c   1.000
_cell.angle_alpha   90.00
_cell.angle_beta   90.00
_cell.angle_gamma   90.00
#
_symmetry.space_group_name_H-M   'P 1'
#
loop_
_entity.id
_entity.type
_entity.pdbx_description
1 polymer ?
#
loop_
_entity_poly.entity_id
_entity_poly.type
_entity_poly.pdbx_seq_one_letter_code
_entity_poly.pdbx_strand_id
1 'polypeptide(L)'
;MPVRSLTRPAPSRAARIVAAAARRIQDGKRLDMQSLADELGISRVTLFRRVGSREALMSKALWMLTQCTLETAAAQWEAERPEGELHTPGTGRYINAIVAQSKGLRRLLEDEPALAIRVLTDPRGQVQAGVVAFLEELLRRDIEEFGLITLIEPDALAYALVRLGESFLYADVLAARKPDVETANRLQRALIEGVLP
;
A
#
# COMPACT_ATOMS: atom_id res chain seq x y z
N MET A 1 -26.33 1.27 32.82
CA MET A 1 -26.78 1.08 31.42
C MET A 1 -25.77 0.21 30.74
N PRO A 2 -26.14 -0.96 30.16
CA PRO A 2 -25.17 -1.85 29.52
C PRO A 2 -24.73 -1.26 28.19
N VAL A 3 -23.43 -1.16 27.99
CA VAL A 3 -22.77 -0.77 26.75
C VAL A 3 -23.11 -1.84 25.70
N ARG A 4 -23.87 -1.47 24.67
CA ARG A 4 -24.15 -2.31 23.51
C ARG A 4 -22.81 -2.61 22.83
N SER A 5 -22.34 -3.84 22.97
CA SER A 5 -21.26 -4.41 22.17
C SER A 5 -21.67 -4.32 20.69
N LEU A 6 -21.06 -3.41 19.94
CA LEU A 6 -21.19 -3.32 18.50
C LEU A 6 -20.44 -4.51 17.88
N THR A 7 -21.12 -5.63 17.79
CA THR A 7 -20.62 -6.79 17.03
C THR A 7 -20.44 -6.36 15.57
N ARG A 8 -19.20 -6.28 15.13
CA ARG A 8 -18.82 -6.00 13.74
C ARG A 8 -19.50 -7.04 12.84
N PRO A 9 -20.30 -6.62 11.86
CA PRO A 9 -21.02 -7.57 11.01
C PRO A 9 -20.05 -8.52 10.33
N ALA A 10 -20.45 -9.79 10.19
CA ALA A 10 -19.63 -10.81 9.53
C ALA A 10 -19.25 -10.35 8.10
N PRO A 11 -17.98 -10.54 7.67
CA PRO A 11 -17.53 -10.07 6.38
C PRO A 11 -18.34 -10.71 5.25
N SER A 12 -18.69 -9.92 4.23
CA SER A 12 -19.42 -10.39 3.06
C SER A 12 -18.68 -11.53 2.35
N ARG A 13 -19.39 -12.34 1.56
CA ARG A 13 -18.75 -13.41 0.77
C ARG A 13 -17.68 -12.86 -0.18
N ALA A 14 -17.90 -11.68 -0.78
CA ALA A 14 -16.90 -11.01 -1.61
C ALA A 14 -15.65 -10.62 -0.80
N ALA A 15 -15.82 -10.05 0.39
CA ALA A 15 -14.71 -9.70 1.28
C ALA A 15 -13.89 -10.95 1.68
N ARG A 16 -14.53 -12.09 1.93
CA ARG A 16 -13.81 -13.35 2.21
C ARG A 16 -12.98 -13.83 1.02
N ILE A 17 -13.49 -13.68 -0.21
CA ILE A 17 -12.73 -14.02 -1.42
C ILE A 17 -11.51 -13.12 -1.56
N VAL A 18 -11.68 -11.81 -1.37
CA VAL A 18 -10.57 -10.84 -1.44
C VAL A 18 -9.52 -11.14 -0.38
N ALA A 19 -9.94 -11.45 0.86
CA ALA A 19 -9.02 -11.82 1.92
C ALA A 19 -8.26 -13.13 1.63
N ALA A 20 -8.90 -14.12 1.02
CA ALA A 20 -8.22 -15.34 0.59
C ALA A 20 -7.20 -15.06 -0.53
N ALA A 21 -7.54 -14.22 -1.51
CA ALA A 21 -6.63 -13.78 -2.55
C ALA A 21 -5.42 -13.01 -1.97
N ALA A 22 -5.67 -12.09 -1.02
CA ALA A 22 -4.63 -11.34 -0.33
C ALA A 22 -3.64 -12.26 0.42
N ARG A 23 -4.15 -13.26 1.15
CA ARG A 23 -3.29 -14.27 1.81
C ARG A 23 -2.44 -15.05 0.81
N ARG A 24 -3.01 -15.47 -0.33
CA ARG A 24 -2.22 -16.16 -1.36
C ARG A 24 -1.07 -15.31 -1.88
N ILE A 25 -1.34 -14.02 -2.16
CA ILE A 25 -0.28 -13.07 -2.58
C ILE A 25 0.75 -12.90 -1.46
N GLN A 26 0.34 -12.71 -0.23
CA GLN A 26 1.23 -12.56 0.94
C GLN A 26 2.13 -13.78 1.14
N ASP A 27 1.60 -14.99 0.91
CA ASP A 27 2.33 -16.26 0.95
C ASP A 27 3.24 -16.48 -0.28
N GLY A 28 3.31 -15.55 -1.23
CA GLY A 28 4.05 -15.69 -2.47
C GLY A 28 3.47 -16.71 -3.44
N LYS A 29 2.18 -17.06 -3.31
CA LYS A 29 1.49 -17.99 -4.19
C LYS A 29 0.85 -17.25 -5.35
N ARG A 30 0.93 -17.84 -6.54
CA ARG A 30 0.26 -17.28 -7.73
C ARG A 30 -1.25 -17.21 -7.50
N LEU A 31 -1.86 -16.08 -7.88
CA LEU A 31 -3.31 -15.91 -7.84
C LEU A 31 -3.95 -16.62 -9.04
N ASP A 32 -4.32 -17.88 -8.86
CA ASP A 32 -5.06 -18.68 -9.84
C ASP A 32 -6.53 -18.78 -9.45
N MET A 33 -7.42 -18.46 -10.40
CA MET A 33 -8.87 -18.37 -10.14
C MET A 33 -9.51 -19.73 -9.91
N GLN A 34 -9.00 -20.82 -10.54
CA GLN A 34 -9.55 -22.15 -10.31
C GLN A 34 -9.14 -22.65 -8.94
N SER A 35 -7.84 -22.60 -8.62
CA SER A 35 -7.32 -23.03 -7.32
C SER A 35 -7.96 -22.26 -6.16
N LEU A 36 -8.23 -20.96 -6.35
CA LEU A 36 -8.92 -20.16 -5.32
C LEU A 36 -10.39 -20.56 -5.16
N ALA A 37 -11.08 -20.87 -6.26
CA ALA A 37 -12.46 -21.33 -6.21
C ALA A 37 -12.57 -22.68 -5.48
N ASP A 38 -11.66 -23.61 -5.78
CA ASP A 38 -11.58 -24.93 -5.14
C ASP A 38 -11.31 -24.80 -3.63
N GLU A 39 -10.35 -23.94 -3.24
CA GLU A 39 -10.03 -23.62 -1.82
C GLU A 39 -11.27 -23.09 -1.06
N LEU A 40 -12.09 -22.30 -1.72
CA LEU A 40 -13.28 -21.67 -1.14
C LEU A 40 -14.55 -22.52 -1.24
N GLY A 41 -14.48 -23.69 -1.87
CA GLY A 41 -15.63 -24.58 -2.08
C GLY A 41 -16.72 -23.95 -2.95
N ILE A 42 -16.37 -23.13 -3.95
CA ILE A 42 -17.29 -22.47 -4.87
C ILE A 42 -16.89 -22.73 -6.32
N SER A 43 -17.87 -22.63 -7.26
CA SER A 43 -17.53 -22.73 -8.68
C SER A 43 -16.75 -21.49 -9.16
N ARG A 44 -15.87 -21.67 -10.16
CA ARG A 44 -15.15 -20.57 -10.84
C ARG A 44 -16.12 -19.51 -11.39
N VAL A 45 -17.29 -19.92 -11.88
CA VAL A 45 -18.33 -19.00 -12.36
C VAL A 45 -18.86 -18.12 -11.21
N THR A 46 -19.08 -18.72 -10.05
CA THR A 46 -19.53 -18.01 -8.84
C THR A 46 -18.45 -17.03 -8.37
N LEU A 47 -17.19 -17.44 -8.39
CA LEU A 47 -16.05 -16.58 -8.06
C LEU A 47 -16.04 -15.37 -8.99
N PHE A 48 -16.01 -15.59 -10.31
CA PHE A 48 -15.95 -14.52 -11.31
C PHE A 48 -17.13 -13.53 -11.18
N ARG A 49 -18.34 -14.03 -10.99
CA ARG A 49 -19.53 -13.19 -10.80
C ARG A 49 -19.44 -12.27 -9.57
N ARG A 50 -18.71 -12.68 -8.51
CA ARG A 50 -18.61 -11.92 -7.26
C ARG A 50 -17.48 -10.89 -7.26
N VAL A 51 -16.38 -11.20 -7.87
CA VAL A 51 -15.16 -10.36 -7.77
C VAL A 51 -14.64 -9.84 -9.11
N GLY A 52 -15.20 -10.31 -10.22
CA GLY A 52 -14.80 -9.92 -11.57
C GLY A 52 -13.59 -10.71 -12.08
N SER A 53 -12.80 -10.08 -12.92
CA SER A 53 -11.61 -10.68 -13.50
C SER A 53 -10.53 -10.97 -12.45
N ARG A 54 -9.53 -11.78 -12.82
CA ARG A 54 -8.33 -12.03 -12.02
C ARG A 54 -7.61 -10.73 -11.65
N GLU A 55 -7.50 -9.82 -12.60
CA GLU A 55 -6.89 -8.51 -12.40
C GLU A 55 -7.69 -7.64 -11.41
N ALA A 56 -9.03 -7.62 -11.55
CA ALA A 56 -9.89 -6.91 -10.62
C ALA A 56 -9.80 -7.47 -9.18
N LEU A 57 -9.69 -8.80 -9.06
CA LEU A 57 -9.48 -9.45 -7.77
C LEU A 57 -8.09 -9.13 -7.21
N MET A 58 -7.05 -9.15 -8.04
CA MET A 58 -5.68 -8.79 -7.64
C MET A 58 -5.62 -7.35 -7.13
N SER A 59 -6.24 -6.40 -7.84
CA SER A 59 -6.31 -5.00 -7.42
C SER A 59 -6.94 -4.85 -6.03
N LYS A 60 -8.08 -5.51 -5.78
CA LYS A 60 -8.74 -5.50 -4.47
C LYS A 60 -7.90 -6.15 -3.38
N ALA A 61 -7.22 -7.24 -3.69
CA ALA A 61 -6.37 -7.96 -2.74
C ALA A 61 -5.11 -7.14 -2.40
N LEU A 62 -4.47 -6.54 -3.39
CA LEU A 62 -3.32 -5.65 -3.17
C LEU A 62 -3.73 -4.40 -2.40
N TRP A 63 -4.91 -3.82 -2.68
CA TRP A 63 -5.41 -2.71 -1.88
C TRP A 63 -5.63 -3.09 -0.41
N MET A 64 -6.20 -4.25 -0.13
CA MET A 64 -6.33 -4.75 1.25
C MET A 64 -4.97 -4.88 1.96
N LEU A 65 -3.95 -5.41 1.28
CA LEU A 65 -2.60 -5.52 1.82
C LEU A 65 -1.96 -4.14 2.02
N THR A 66 -2.17 -3.22 1.08
CA THR A 66 -1.69 -1.84 1.17
C THR A 66 -2.31 -1.13 2.37
N GLN A 67 -3.63 -1.21 2.57
CA GLN A 67 -4.27 -0.62 3.75
C GLN A 67 -3.64 -1.12 5.06
N CYS A 68 -3.45 -2.44 5.18
CA CYS A 68 -2.77 -3.03 6.34
C CYS A 68 -1.34 -2.48 6.52
N THR A 69 -0.60 -2.28 5.42
CA THR A 69 0.74 -1.69 5.44
C THR A 69 0.71 -0.25 5.95
N LEU A 70 -0.19 0.58 5.42
CA LEU A 70 -0.34 1.98 5.81
C LEU A 70 -0.72 2.12 7.29
N GLU A 71 -1.72 1.36 7.74
CA GLU A 71 -2.16 1.35 9.15
C GLU A 71 -1.04 0.87 10.09
N THR A 72 -0.33 -0.19 9.72
CA THR A 72 0.79 -0.73 10.50
C THR A 72 1.93 0.26 10.60
N ALA A 73 2.32 0.87 9.48
CA ALA A 73 3.40 1.86 9.42
C ALA A 73 3.09 3.09 10.26
N ALA A 74 1.86 3.62 10.16
CA ALA A 74 1.43 4.75 10.96
C ALA A 74 1.43 4.42 12.46
N ALA A 75 0.90 3.26 12.83
CA ALA A 75 0.87 2.83 14.23
C ALA A 75 2.27 2.63 14.82
N GLN A 76 3.20 2.03 14.04
CA GLN A 76 4.59 1.84 14.46
C GLN A 76 5.29 3.19 14.65
N TRP A 77 5.15 4.10 13.68
CA TRP A 77 5.76 5.43 13.81
C TRP A 77 5.17 6.21 15.00
N GLU A 78 3.85 6.22 15.16
CA GLU A 78 3.21 6.94 16.26
C GLU A 78 3.63 6.42 17.65
N ALA A 79 3.91 5.11 17.77
CA ALA A 79 4.38 4.51 19.01
C ALA A 79 5.83 4.87 19.37
N GLU A 80 6.66 5.18 18.36
CA GLU A 80 8.10 5.43 18.52
C GLU A 80 8.48 6.88 18.24
N ARG A 81 7.55 7.70 17.73
CA ARG A 81 7.80 9.05 17.25
C ARG A 81 8.30 9.96 18.39
N PRO A 82 9.49 10.57 18.24
CA PRO A 82 9.94 11.58 19.18
C PRO A 82 9.04 12.81 19.15
N GLU A 83 8.98 13.52 20.25
CA GLU A 83 8.24 14.79 20.36
C GLU A 83 8.78 15.80 19.33
N GLY A 84 7.87 16.42 18.58
CA GLY A 84 8.20 17.40 17.54
C GLY A 84 8.59 16.84 16.17
N GLU A 85 8.74 15.52 16.04
CA GLU A 85 8.99 14.90 14.72
C GLU A 85 7.71 14.81 13.89
N LEU A 86 7.83 15.03 12.56
CA LEU A 86 6.73 14.98 11.62
C LEU A 86 6.16 13.56 11.44
N HIS A 87 4.87 13.47 11.12
CA HIS A 87 4.20 12.20 10.85
C HIS A 87 4.64 11.59 9.52
N THR A 88 4.68 12.40 8.45
CA THR A 88 4.85 11.93 7.08
C THR A 88 6.19 11.25 6.82
N PRO A 89 7.37 11.84 7.12
CA PRO A 89 8.65 11.22 6.79
C PRO A 89 8.90 9.93 7.58
N GLY A 90 8.48 9.89 8.85
CA GLY A 90 8.63 8.70 9.68
C GLY A 90 7.71 7.56 9.22
N THR A 91 6.43 7.85 9.00
CA THR A 91 5.47 6.85 8.48
C THR A 91 5.91 6.35 7.10
N GLY A 92 6.37 7.24 6.21
CA GLY A 92 6.90 6.87 4.89
C GLY A 92 8.06 5.88 4.97
N ARG A 93 8.99 6.07 5.91
CA ARG A 93 10.09 5.16 6.16
C ARG A 93 9.61 3.75 6.55
N TYR A 94 8.59 3.65 7.40
CA TYR A 94 8.01 2.36 7.78
C TYR A 94 7.26 1.70 6.62
N ILE A 95 6.51 2.47 5.82
CA ILE A 95 5.85 1.96 4.60
C ILE A 95 6.91 1.35 3.68
N ASN A 96 7.97 2.08 3.36
CA ASN A 96 9.03 1.62 2.48
C ASN A 96 9.72 0.37 3.01
N ALA A 97 9.98 0.29 4.31
CA ALA A 97 10.58 -0.87 4.95
C ALA A 97 9.68 -2.12 4.86
N ILE A 98 8.39 -1.99 5.15
CA ILE A 98 7.42 -3.10 5.07
C ILE A 98 7.28 -3.58 3.62
N VAL A 99 7.17 -2.66 2.66
CA VAL A 99 7.07 -2.99 1.23
C VAL A 99 8.33 -3.73 0.74
N ALA A 100 9.51 -3.23 1.08
CA ALA A 100 10.79 -3.85 0.67
C ALA A 100 10.99 -5.25 1.25
N GLN A 101 10.47 -5.51 2.45
CA GLN A 101 10.55 -6.80 3.13
C GLN A 101 9.43 -7.79 2.71
N SER A 102 8.45 -7.34 1.93
CA SER A 102 7.31 -8.16 1.53
C SER A 102 7.71 -9.24 0.54
N LYS A 103 7.91 -10.47 1.03
CA LYS A 103 8.24 -11.64 0.18
C LYS A 103 7.16 -11.91 -0.86
N GLY A 104 5.89 -11.73 -0.50
CA GLY A 104 4.77 -11.94 -1.41
C GLY A 104 4.73 -10.93 -2.56
N LEU A 105 4.99 -9.64 -2.27
CA LEU A 105 5.08 -8.63 -3.31
C LEU A 105 6.28 -8.85 -4.22
N ARG A 106 7.44 -9.18 -3.66
CA ARG A 106 8.64 -9.49 -4.46
C ARG A 106 8.38 -10.66 -5.39
N ARG A 107 7.79 -11.74 -4.89
CA ARG A 107 7.43 -12.89 -5.73
C ARG A 107 6.45 -12.53 -6.85
N LEU A 108 5.47 -11.68 -6.56
CA LEU A 108 4.52 -11.20 -7.57
C LEU A 108 5.22 -10.37 -8.65
N LEU A 109 6.16 -9.49 -8.27
CA LEU A 109 6.96 -8.69 -9.19
C LEU A 109 7.90 -9.54 -10.05
N GLU A 110 8.45 -10.63 -9.50
CA GLU A 110 9.28 -11.60 -10.24
C GLU A 110 8.46 -12.43 -11.24
N ASP A 111 7.33 -12.98 -10.80
CA ASP A 111 6.52 -13.90 -11.60
C ASP A 111 5.67 -13.19 -12.67
N GLU A 112 5.15 -11.99 -12.36
CA GLU A 112 4.19 -11.26 -13.21
C GLU A 112 4.47 -9.75 -13.22
N PRO A 113 5.68 -9.30 -13.59
CA PRO A 113 6.11 -7.90 -13.43
C PRO A 113 5.18 -6.89 -14.11
N ALA A 114 4.79 -7.13 -15.36
CA ALA A 114 3.94 -6.21 -16.10
C ALA A 114 2.55 -6.05 -15.47
N LEU A 115 1.96 -7.16 -14.98
CA LEU A 115 0.67 -7.12 -14.31
C LEU A 115 0.78 -6.45 -12.93
N ALA A 116 1.81 -6.80 -12.16
CA ALA A 116 2.03 -6.23 -10.84
C ALA A 116 2.20 -4.71 -10.91
N ILE A 117 3.10 -4.21 -11.74
CA ILE A 117 3.32 -2.77 -11.93
C ILE A 117 2.03 -2.09 -12.39
N ARG A 118 1.34 -2.64 -13.38
CA ARG A 118 0.08 -2.06 -13.87
C ARG A 118 -0.96 -1.92 -12.75
N VAL A 119 -1.14 -2.93 -11.89
CA VAL A 119 -2.12 -2.88 -10.81
C VAL A 119 -1.69 -1.94 -9.68
N LEU A 120 -0.40 -1.93 -9.34
CA LEU A 120 0.13 -1.10 -8.26
C LEU A 120 0.11 0.39 -8.61
N THR A 121 0.37 0.74 -9.89
CA THR A 121 0.55 2.12 -10.34
C THR A 121 -0.59 2.64 -11.21
N ASP A 122 -1.72 1.94 -11.32
CA ASP A 122 -2.90 2.42 -12.06
C ASP A 122 -3.51 3.63 -11.34
N PRO A 123 -3.51 4.82 -11.94
CA PRO A 123 -4.08 6.01 -11.32
C PRO A 123 -5.60 5.94 -11.12
N ARG A 124 -6.28 5.02 -11.84
CA ARG A 124 -7.70 4.72 -11.67
C ARG A 124 -7.95 3.56 -10.71
N GLY A 125 -6.87 2.90 -10.27
CA GLY A 125 -6.89 1.82 -9.30
C GLY A 125 -6.96 2.34 -7.86
N GLN A 126 -7.24 1.42 -6.93
CA GLN A 126 -7.35 1.77 -5.52
C GLN A 126 -5.99 1.93 -4.83
N VAL A 127 -4.95 1.23 -5.31
CA VAL A 127 -3.65 1.16 -4.61
C VAL A 127 -2.95 2.51 -4.65
N GLN A 128 -2.60 3.00 -5.83
CA GLN A 128 -1.87 4.27 -5.95
C GLN A 128 -2.68 5.44 -5.39
N ALA A 129 -3.95 5.57 -5.80
CA ALA A 129 -4.82 6.65 -5.34
C ALA A 129 -4.98 6.64 -3.80
N GLY A 130 -5.09 5.46 -3.20
CA GLY A 130 -5.23 5.34 -1.75
C GLY A 130 -3.94 5.67 -0.99
N VAL A 131 -2.76 5.32 -1.52
CA VAL A 131 -1.48 5.71 -0.91
C VAL A 131 -1.26 7.22 -1.01
N VAL A 132 -1.59 7.83 -2.17
CA VAL A 132 -1.51 9.29 -2.35
C VAL A 132 -2.41 10.00 -1.34
N ALA A 133 -3.68 9.61 -1.25
CA ALA A 133 -4.62 10.21 -0.31
C ALA A 133 -4.18 10.06 1.16
N PHE A 134 -3.60 8.91 1.51
CA PHE A 134 -3.08 8.67 2.86
C PHE A 134 -1.89 9.59 3.19
N LEU A 135 -0.94 9.75 2.26
CA LEU A 135 0.20 10.66 2.47
C LEU A 135 -0.21 12.13 2.45
N GLU A 136 -1.19 12.51 1.63
CA GLU A 136 -1.76 13.86 1.64
C GLU A 136 -2.37 14.19 3.01
N GLU A 137 -3.11 13.28 3.60
CA GLU A 137 -3.67 13.45 4.95
C GLU A 137 -2.59 13.62 6.02
N LEU A 138 -1.51 12.83 5.96
CA LEU A 138 -0.38 13.01 6.88
C LEU A 138 0.32 14.35 6.69
N LEU A 139 0.53 14.81 5.46
CA LEU A 139 1.11 16.13 5.17
C LEU A 139 0.23 17.25 5.71
N ARG A 140 -1.09 17.17 5.54
CA ARG A 140 -2.03 18.17 6.10
C ARG A 140 -1.95 18.19 7.62
N ARG A 141 -1.85 17.03 8.23
CA ARG A 141 -1.67 16.91 9.67
C ARG A 141 -0.34 17.53 10.14
N ASP A 142 0.75 17.30 9.42
CA ASP A 142 2.05 17.93 9.73
C ASP A 142 2.01 19.47 9.57
N ILE A 143 1.26 19.97 8.59
CA ILE A 143 1.03 21.42 8.42
C ILE A 143 0.24 21.99 9.59
N GLU A 144 -0.84 21.32 10.01
CA GLU A 144 -1.72 21.79 11.08
C GLU A 144 -1.05 21.70 12.47
N GLU A 145 -0.36 20.60 12.77
CA GLU A 145 0.21 20.35 14.10
C GLU A 145 1.59 20.99 14.29
N PHE A 146 2.41 21.06 13.24
CA PHE A 146 3.81 21.48 13.36
C PHE A 146 4.13 22.74 12.53
N GLY A 147 3.17 23.27 11.78
CA GLY A 147 3.40 24.43 10.93
C GLY A 147 4.35 24.13 9.76
N LEU A 148 4.37 22.87 9.26
CA LEU A 148 5.17 22.50 8.11
C LEU A 148 4.84 23.40 6.92
N ILE A 149 5.88 23.98 6.29
CA ILE A 149 5.75 24.75 5.05
C ILE A 149 6.25 23.87 3.90
N THR A 150 5.35 23.46 3.03
CA THR A 150 5.68 22.63 1.86
C THR A 150 6.07 23.48 0.66
N LEU A 151 6.96 22.96 -0.20
CA LEU A 151 7.39 23.66 -1.44
C LEU A 151 6.30 23.74 -2.49
N ILE A 152 5.35 22.82 -2.47
CA ILE A 152 4.23 22.68 -3.41
C ILE A 152 2.98 22.25 -2.62
N GLU A 153 1.81 22.31 -3.24
CA GLU A 153 0.56 21.88 -2.61
C GLU A 153 0.63 20.43 -2.10
N PRO A 154 0.01 20.11 -0.96
CA PRO A 154 0.12 18.80 -0.31
C PRO A 154 -0.27 17.61 -1.19
N ASP A 155 -1.27 17.75 -2.05
CA ASP A 155 -1.70 16.72 -3.00
C ASP A 155 -0.61 16.42 -4.05
N ALA A 156 0.00 17.46 -4.61
CA ALA A 156 1.11 17.33 -5.56
C ALA A 156 2.36 16.73 -4.89
N LEU A 157 2.65 17.15 -3.64
CA LEU A 157 3.76 16.60 -2.87
C LEU A 157 3.52 15.11 -2.54
N ALA A 158 2.32 14.74 -2.08
CA ALA A 158 1.97 13.34 -1.81
C ALA A 158 2.14 12.47 -3.06
N TYR A 159 1.65 12.95 -4.22
CA TYR A 159 1.87 12.25 -5.48
C TYR A 159 3.36 12.09 -5.82
N ALA A 160 4.16 13.15 -5.67
CA ALA A 160 5.60 13.09 -5.93
C ALA A 160 6.31 12.09 -5.01
N LEU A 161 5.97 12.06 -3.71
CA LEU A 161 6.50 11.11 -2.74
C LEU A 161 6.19 9.67 -3.11
N VAL A 162 4.96 9.37 -3.54
CA VAL A 162 4.55 8.03 -4.00
C VAL A 162 5.36 7.64 -5.23
N ARG A 163 5.42 8.49 -6.26
CA ARG A 163 6.18 8.20 -7.50
C ARG A 163 7.67 7.98 -7.24
N LEU A 164 8.24 8.78 -6.33
CA LEU A 164 9.63 8.61 -5.93
C LEU A 164 9.83 7.26 -5.24
N GLY A 165 8.99 6.91 -4.26
CA GLY A 165 9.03 5.61 -3.58
C GLY A 165 8.93 4.45 -4.56
N GLU A 166 7.97 4.46 -5.47
CA GLU A 166 7.79 3.43 -6.51
C GLU A 166 9.05 3.28 -7.37
N SER A 167 9.70 4.39 -7.74
CA SER A 167 10.90 4.37 -8.59
C SER A 167 12.08 3.66 -7.93
N PHE A 168 12.19 3.70 -6.62
CA PHE A 168 13.26 3.03 -5.87
C PHE A 168 12.88 1.63 -5.38
N LEU A 169 11.63 1.44 -4.95
CA LEU A 169 11.15 0.15 -4.45
C LEU A 169 11.01 -0.91 -5.55
N TYR A 170 10.63 -0.48 -6.75
CA TYR A 170 10.43 -1.34 -7.92
C TYR A 170 11.55 -1.15 -8.98
N ALA A 171 12.71 -0.65 -8.56
CA ALA A 171 13.82 -0.30 -9.45
C ALA A 171 14.35 -1.48 -10.27
N ASP A 172 14.26 -2.71 -9.74
CA ASP A 172 14.63 -3.94 -10.42
C ASP A 172 13.73 -4.22 -11.64
N VAL A 173 12.43 -3.98 -11.50
CA VAL A 173 11.44 -4.16 -12.58
C VAL A 173 11.43 -2.97 -13.55
N LEU A 174 11.54 -1.74 -13.02
CA LEU A 174 11.39 -0.52 -13.81
C LEU A 174 12.67 -0.12 -14.56
N ALA A 175 13.85 -0.41 -14.00
CA ALA A 175 15.12 0.14 -14.47
C ALA A 175 16.30 -0.85 -14.40
N ALA A 176 16.06 -2.14 -14.13
CA ALA A 176 17.10 -3.16 -13.94
C ALA A 176 18.17 -2.75 -12.89
N ARG A 177 17.75 -2.05 -11.84
CA ARG A 177 18.58 -1.57 -10.72
C ARG A 177 18.18 -2.29 -9.45
N LYS A 178 19.07 -2.35 -8.46
CA LYS A 178 18.71 -2.84 -7.13
C LYS A 178 17.80 -1.84 -6.43
N PRO A 179 16.72 -2.30 -5.78
CA PRO A 179 15.91 -1.45 -4.90
C PRO A 179 16.78 -0.76 -3.84
N ASP A 180 16.54 0.53 -3.64
CA ASP A 180 17.32 1.35 -2.70
C ASP A 180 16.38 2.15 -1.79
N VAL A 181 15.98 1.51 -0.71
CA VAL A 181 15.05 2.06 0.28
C VAL A 181 15.64 3.26 1.01
N GLU A 182 16.93 3.21 1.30
CA GLU A 182 17.61 4.27 2.07
C GLU A 182 17.65 5.57 1.26
N THR A 183 18.01 5.49 -0.01
CA THR A 183 17.98 6.65 -0.89
C THR A 183 16.57 7.19 -1.08
N ALA A 184 15.55 6.31 -1.22
CA ALA A 184 14.16 6.72 -1.28
C ALA A 184 13.76 7.51 -0.03
N ASN A 185 14.03 6.99 1.17
CA ASN A 185 13.71 7.64 2.43
C ASN A 185 14.38 9.03 2.57
N ARG A 186 15.66 9.14 2.24
CA ARG A 186 16.38 10.40 2.31
C ARG A 186 15.83 11.45 1.36
N LEU A 187 15.53 11.07 0.12
CA LEU A 187 14.96 11.99 -0.86
C LEU A 187 13.54 12.41 -0.52
N GLN A 188 12.71 11.47 -0.05
CA GLN A 188 11.36 11.79 0.41
C GLN A 188 11.39 12.76 1.60
N ARG A 189 12.27 12.53 2.57
CA ARG A 189 12.44 13.42 3.72
C ARG A 189 12.89 14.83 3.26
N ALA A 190 13.87 14.91 2.38
CA ALA A 190 14.34 16.19 1.84
C ALA A 190 13.26 16.98 1.10
N LEU A 191 12.39 16.29 0.35
CA LEU A 191 11.24 16.92 -0.32
C LEU A 191 10.20 17.46 0.67
N ILE A 192 9.97 16.75 1.78
CA ILE A 192 9.00 17.16 2.81
C ILE A 192 9.53 18.34 3.61
N GLU A 193 10.76 18.25 4.08
CA GLU A 193 11.38 19.24 4.97
C GLU A 193 11.90 20.47 4.22
N GLY A 194 11.92 20.42 2.88
CA GLY A 194 12.41 21.53 2.07
C GLY A 194 13.92 21.77 2.19
N VAL A 195 14.65 20.81 2.71
CA VAL A 195 16.10 20.88 2.84
C VAL A 195 16.74 20.56 1.50
N LEU A 196 16.87 21.58 0.67
CA LEU A 196 17.87 21.56 -0.40
C LEU A 196 19.17 22.09 0.23
N PRO A 197 20.30 21.39 0.03
CA PRO A 197 21.59 21.79 0.57
C PRO A 197 22.05 23.13 0.06
#